data_b75dc15b41ac39b2ff7a8de7ae7f56ee
#
_entry.id   b75dc15b41ac39b2ff7a8de7ae7f56ee
#
_cell.length_a   1.000
_cell.length_b   1.000
_cell.length_c   1.000
_cell.angle_alpha   90.00
_cell.angle_beta   90.00
_cell.angle_gamma   90.00
#
_symmetry.space_group_name_H-M   'P 1'
#
loop_
_entity.id
_entity.type
_entity.pdbx_description
1 polymer ?
#
loop_
_entity_poly.entity_id
_entity_poly.type
_entity_poly.pdbx_seq_one_letter_code
_entity_poly.pdbx_strand_id
1 'polypeptide(L)'
;MKTQRLTIALVLAPLILVGCGGGDGASSGASTDPADLAGTWVLDAATIGSLSADAPSDAPVTVTFSDGQASGSAGCNTFSGSYEAADDGTLTFGPLASTMMACEEPLMTLESAYFGAMDAVTSFSVDGVALTLSGDGETLSYTAESGS
;
A
#
# COMPACT_ATOMS: atom_id res chain seq x y z
N MET A 1 -30.21 1.50 -80.78
CA MET A 1 -30.40 2.34 -79.58
C MET A 1 -30.37 1.36 -78.40
N LYS A 2 -29.25 1.24 -77.68
CA LYS A 2 -29.08 0.33 -76.57
C LYS A 2 -29.09 1.14 -75.28
N THR A 3 -30.12 1.00 -74.48
CA THR A 3 -30.30 1.61 -73.21
C THR A 3 -29.42 0.85 -72.19
N GLN A 4 -28.37 1.46 -71.70
CA GLN A 4 -27.49 0.92 -70.75
C GLN A 4 -28.04 1.25 -69.35
N ARG A 5 -28.48 0.22 -68.63
CA ARG A 5 -28.97 0.36 -67.27
C ARG A 5 -27.76 0.38 -66.31
N LEU A 6 -27.57 1.54 -65.69
CA LEU A 6 -26.55 1.73 -64.63
C LEU A 6 -27.10 1.15 -63.33
N THR A 7 -26.60 0.02 -62.94
CA THR A 7 -26.87 -0.54 -61.62
C THR A 7 -25.94 0.08 -60.59
N ILE A 8 -26.50 0.94 -59.75
CA ILE A 8 -25.79 1.48 -58.57
C ILE A 8 -25.80 0.40 -57.53
N ALA A 9 -24.64 -0.19 -57.28
CA ALA A 9 -24.43 -1.11 -56.14
C ALA A 9 -24.27 -0.27 -54.88
N LEU A 10 -25.29 -0.35 -54.04
CA LEU A 10 -25.27 0.26 -52.71
C LEU A 10 -24.39 -0.63 -51.83
N VAL A 11 -23.15 -0.22 -51.56
CA VAL A 11 -22.27 -0.86 -50.63
C VAL A 11 -22.69 -0.42 -49.23
N LEU A 12 -23.43 -1.28 -48.55
CA LEU A 12 -23.62 -1.16 -47.08
C LEU A 12 -22.32 -1.51 -46.41
N ALA A 13 -21.60 -0.52 -45.93
CA ALA A 13 -20.49 -0.74 -45.00
C ALA A 13 -21.08 -1.12 -43.62
N PRO A 14 -20.65 -2.20 -43.02
CA PRO A 14 -21.03 -2.51 -41.65
C PRO A 14 -20.32 -1.52 -40.73
N LEU A 15 -21.08 -0.72 -40.04
CA LEU A 15 -20.60 0.11 -38.94
C LEU A 15 -20.18 -0.84 -37.81
N ILE A 16 -18.89 -1.12 -37.72
CA ILE A 16 -18.34 -1.82 -36.55
C ILE A 16 -18.37 -0.82 -35.40
N LEU A 17 -19.40 -0.90 -34.56
CA LEU A 17 -19.32 -0.32 -33.24
C LEU A 17 -18.22 -1.07 -32.49
N VAL A 18 -17.03 -0.51 -32.46
CA VAL A 18 -16.06 -0.84 -31.44
C VAL A 18 -16.65 -0.30 -30.14
N GLY A 19 -17.40 -1.12 -29.46
CA GLY A 19 -17.72 -0.89 -28.07
C GLY A 19 -16.40 -0.85 -27.32
N CYS A 20 -15.96 0.34 -26.93
CA CYS A 20 -15.09 0.46 -25.79
C CYS A 20 -15.85 -0.15 -24.61
N GLY A 21 -15.71 -1.45 -24.43
CA GLY A 21 -15.99 -2.05 -23.17
C GLY A 21 -15.09 -1.37 -22.17
N GLY A 22 -15.63 -0.50 -21.34
CA GLY A 22 -14.96 -0.06 -20.14
C GLY A 22 -14.57 -1.32 -19.42
N GLY A 23 -13.29 -1.68 -19.52
CA GLY A 23 -12.77 -2.76 -18.74
C GLY A 23 -12.78 -2.33 -17.29
N ASP A 24 -13.82 -2.65 -16.57
CA ASP A 24 -13.71 -2.92 -15.16
C ASP A 24 -12.96 -4.23 -15.02
N GLY A 25 -11.75 -4.26 -15.57
CA GLY A 25 -10.78 -5.22 -15.21
C GLY A 25 -10.45 -4.92 -13.78
N ALA A 26 -10.84 -5.77 -12.85
CA ALA A 26 -10.19 -5.84 -11.57
C ALA A 26 -8.73 -6.12 -11.86
N SER A 27 -7.98 -5.05 -12.09
CA SER A 27 -6.55 -5.08 -12.17
C SER A 27 -6.09 -5.50 -10.79
N SER A 28 -5.62 -6.74 -10.64
CA SER A 28 -4.90 -7.20 -9.47
C SER A 28 -3.52 -6.54 -9.46
N GLY A 29 -3.50 -5.23 -9.53
CA GLY A 29 -2.34 -4.37 -9.40
C GLY A 29 -2.34 -3.73 -8.02
N ALA A 30 -1.17 -3.60 -7.43
CA ALA A 30 -1.00 -2.84 -6.21
C ALA A 30 -1.46 -1.40 -6.44
N SER A 31 -2.24 -0.87 -5.50
CA SER A 31 -2.70 0.51 -5.48
C SER A 31 -1.70 1.42 -4.79
N THR A 32 -1.56 2.62 -5.29
CA THR A 32 -0.82 3.71 -4.64
C THR A 32 -1.73 4.86 -4.24
N ASP A 33 -3.04 4.60 -4.17
CA ASP A 33 -4.00 5.60 -3.70
C ASP A 33 -3.84 5.80 -2.17
N PRO A 34 -3.58 7.04 -1.71
CA PRO A 34 -3.47 7.32 -0.28
C PRO A 34 -4.72 6.95 0.54
N ALA A 35 -5.90 6.92 -0.09
CA ALA A 35 -7.13 6.51 0.57
C ALA A 35 -7.11 5.02 1.00
N ASP A 36 -6.37 4.18 0.28
CA ASP A 36 -6.25 2.76 0.60
C ASP A 36 -5.34 2.49 1.82
N LEU A 37 -4.55 3.49 2.24
CA LEU A 37 -3.77 3.40 3.47
C LEU A 37 -4.65 3.46 4.73
N ALA A 38 -5.80 4.11 4.67
CA ALA A 38 -6.65 4.33 5.84
C ALA A 38 -7.04 3.01 6.52
N GLY A 39 -6.80 2.92 7.82
CA GLY A 39 -7.09 1.72 8.60
C GLY A 39 -5.92 1.26 9.45
N THR A 40 -6.10 0.11 10.10
CA THR A 40 -5.09 -0.50 10.95
C THR A 40 -4.43 -1.68 10.23
N TRP A 41 -3.12 -1.72 10.30
CA TRP A 41 -2.28 -2.71 9.66
C TRP A 41 -1.39 -3.40 10.69
N VAL A 42 -1.26 -4.72 10.58
CA VAL A 42 -0.43 -5.54 11.45
C VAL A 42 0.81 -5.99 10.68
N LEU A 43 1.98 -5.80 11.25
CA LEU A 43 3.24 -6.19 10.63
C LEU A 43 3.35 -7.72 10.56
N ASP A 44 3.51 -8.24 9.34
CA ASP A 44 3.71 -9.67 9.11
C ASP A 44 5.18 -10.05 9.10
N ALA A 45 5.96 -9.30 8.34
CA ALA A 45 7.39 -9.53 8.22
C ALA A 45 8.09 -8.20 8.00
N ALA A 46 9.26 -8.05 8.59
CA ALA A 46 10.12 -6.91 8.36
C ALA A 46 11.46 -7.39 7.78
N THR A 47 11.84 -6.81 6.66
CA THR A 47 13.23 -6.91 6.19
C THR A 47 13.91 -5.59 6.54
N ILE A 48 14.58 -5.59 7.67
CA ILE A 48 15.26 -4.41 8.20
C ILE A 48 16.76 -4.69 8.15
N GLY A 49 17.39 -4.28 7.07
CA GLY A 49 18.81 -4.55 6.83
C GLY A 49 19.10 -6.07 6.82
N SER A 50 19.87 -6.55 7.76
CA SER A 50 20.17 -7.98 7.95
C SER A 50 19.22 -8.69 8.93
N LEU A 51 18.26 -7.97 9.51
CA LEU A 51 17.27 -8.52 10.41
C LEU A 51 16.02 -8.90 9.62
N SER A 52 15.74 -10.20 9.49
CA SER A 52 14.42 -10.68 9.17
C SER A 52 13.75 -10.98 10.51
N ALA A 53 12.83 -10.13 10.94
CA ALA A 53 12.12 -10.32 12.18
C ALA A 53 10.62 -10.47 11.90
N ASP A 54 10.06 -11.59 12.34
CA ASP A 54 8.61 -11.70 12.42
C ASP A 54 8.11 -10.95 13.65
N ALA A 55 7.01 -10.24 13.51
CA ALA A 55 6.38 -9.61 14.66
C ALA A 55 5.94 -10.68 15.67
N PRO A 56 6.28 -10.53 16.95
CA PRO A 56 5.86 -11.50 17.96
C PRO A 56 4.34 -11.49 18.11
N SER A 57 3.74 -12.67 18.20
CA SER A 57 2.28 -12.83 18.27
C SER A 57 1.67 -12.27 19.56
N ASP A 58 2.45 -12.15 20.60
CA ASP A 58 2.06 -11.61 21.91
C ASP A 58 2.34 -10.11 22.08
N ALA A 59 3.11 -9.54 21.16
CA ALA A 59 3.39 -8.09 21.11
C ALA A 59 3.39 -7.61 19.64
N PRO A 60 2.21 -7.58 18.99
CA PRO A 60 2.13 -7.26 17.57
C PRO A 60 2.58 -5.82 17.31
N VAL A 61 3.30 -5.66 16.21
CA VAL A 61 3.62 -4.34 15.67
C VAL A 61 2.49 -3.91 14.75
N THR A 62 1.90 -2.76 15.04
CA THR A 62 0.75 -2.25 14.29
C THR A 62 0.96 -0.80 13.89
N VAL A 63 0.33 -0.40 12.78
CA VAL A 63 0.22 1.00 12.38
C VAL A 63 -1.20 1.30 11.93
N THR A 64 -1.74 2.41 12.39
CA THR A 64 -3.03 2.94 11.96
C THR A 64 -2.82 4.26 11.24
N PHE A 65 -3.34 4.35 10.03
CA PHE A 65 -3.34 5.58 9.24
C PHE A 65 -4.73 6.21 9.28
N SER A 66 -4.81 7.46 9.70
CA SER A 66 -6.06 8.23 9.76
C SER A 66 -5.77 9.72 9.68
N ASP A 67 -6.39 10.40 8.73
CA ASP A 67 -6.38 11.87 8.62
C ASP A 67 -4.98 12.53 8.67
N GLY A 68 -3.99 11.92 8.00
CA GLY A 68 -2.61 12.42 7.98
C GLY A 68 -1.81 12.11 9.25
N GLN A 69 -2.35 11.28 10.14
CA GLN A 69 -1.69 10.79 11.34
C GLN A 69 -1.45 9.29 11.25
N ALA A 70 -0.27 8.87 11.62
CA ALA A 70 0.08 7.48 11.81
C ALA A 70 0.32 7.23 13.30
N SER A 71 -0.25 6.17 13.82
CA SER A 71 -0.07 5.77 15.22
C SER A 71 -0.12 4.26 15.34
N GLY A 72 0.46 3.71 16.39
CA GLY A 72 0.43 2.27 16.57
C GLY A 72 1.30 1.78 17.71
N SER A 73 1.62 0.49 17.65
CA SER A 73 2.51 -0.19 18.57
C SER A 73 3.76 -0.69 17.83
N ALA A 74 4.92 -0.42 18.37
CA ALA A 74 6.18 -0.94 17.87
C ALA A 74 6.62 -2.26 18.61
N GLY A 75 5.66 -2.89 19.25
CA GLY A 75 5.87 -4.07 20.10
C GLY A 75 5.92 -3.69 21.58
N CYS A 76 6.94 -2.99 22.02
CA CYS A 76 7.05 -2.51 23.40
C CYS A 76 6.35 -1.15 23.61
N ASN A 77 6.70 -0.18 22.81
CA ASN A 77 6.19 1.19 22.94
C ASN A 77 5.12 1.51 21.89
N THR A 78 4.26 2.45 22.22
CA THR A 78 3.34 3.06 21.25
C THR A 78 3.96 4.30 20.63
N PHE A 79 3.56 4.60 19.40
CA PHE A 79 4.06 5.76 18.68
C PHE A 79 2.94 6.53 17.99
N SER A 80 3.22 7.76 17.65
CA SER A 80 2.35 8.60 16.81
C SER A 80 3.17 9.67 16.10
N GLY A 81 2.69 10.08 14.94
CA GLY A 81 3.28 11.16 14.16
C GLY A 81 2.46 11.46 12.92
N SER A 82 2.88 12.44 12.16
CA SER A 82 2.26 12.76 10.89
C SER A 82 2.83 11.90 9.76
N TYR A 83 2.06 11.76 8.69
CA TYR A 83 2.55 11.21 7.43
C TYR A 83 2.01 12.00 6.25
N GLU A 84 2.72 11.94 5.14
CA GLU A 84 2.27 12.46 3.85
C GLU A 84 2.37 11.35 2.81
N ALA A 85 1.31 11.17 2.05
CA ALA A 85 1.23 10.18 0.98
C ALA A 85 0.69 10.84 -0.30
N ALA A 86 1.19 10.38 -1.45
CA ALA A 86 0.78 10.87 -2.75
C ALA A 86 0.37 9.72 -3.69
N ASP A 87 -0.44 10.02 -4.69
CA ASP A 87 -0.96 9.05 -5.66
C ASP A 87 0.13 8.34 -6.48
N ASP A 88 1.34 8.88 -6.49
CA ASP A 88 2.50 8.26 -7.15
C ASP A 88 3.16 7.15 -6.30
N GLY A 89 2.61 6.85 -5.13
CA GLY A 89 3.15 5.87 -4.19
C GLY A 89 4.21 6.41 -3.25
N THR A 90 4.44 7.71 -3.23
CA THR A 90 5.34 8.35 -2.26
C THR A 90 4.69 8.37 -0.89
N LEU A 91 5.43 7.96 0.13
CA LEU A 91 5.03 8.04 1.54
C LEU A 91 6.22 8.47 2.37
N THR A 92 6.01 9.46 3.21
CA THR A 92 7.02 9.91 4.18
C THR A 92 6.38 10.12 5.55
N PHE A 93 7.10 9.77 6.59
CA PHE A 93 6.70 10.05 7.97
C PHE A 93 7.38 11.32 8.46
N GLY A 94 6.65 12.13 9.19
CA GLY A 94 7.22 13.19 10.01
C GLY A 94 7.85 12.60 11.29
N PRO A 95 8.35 13.47 12.20
CA PRO A 95 8.90 13.00 13.46
C PRO A 95 7.91 12.14 14.23
N LEU A 96 8.31 10.92 14.58
CA LEU A 96 7.53 10.00 15.38
C LEU A 96 7.85 10.20 16.86
N ALA A 97 6.81 10.44 17.64
CA ALA A 97 6.89 10.44 19.09
C ALA A 97 6.53 9.06 19.63
N SER A 98 7.28 8.54 20.58
CA SER A 98 7.00 7.24 21.19
C SER A 98 7.09 7.29 22.71
N THR A 99 6.39 6.37 23.36
CA THR A 99 6.64 6.08 24.79
C THR A 99 8.02 5.48 24.95
N MET A 100 8.55 5.49 26.17
CA MET A 100 9.93 5.05 26.45
C MET A 100 9.95 4.02 27.58
N MET A 101 9.18 2.95 27.41
CA MET A 101 9.23 1.80 28.33
C MET A 101 10.41 0.89 27.98
N ALA A 102 10.97 0.23 28.97
CA ALA A 102 11.99 -0.80 28.78
C ALA A 102 11.33 -2.18 28.76
N CYS A 103 11.56 -2.92 27.68
CA CYS A 103 11.13 -4.30 27.51
C CYS A 103 12.33 -5.22 27.41
N GLU A 104 12.10 -6.52 27.23
CA GLU A 104 13.16 -7.50 27.02
C GLU A 104 13.93 -7.24 25.71
N GLU A 105 15.21 -7.59 25.69
CA GLU A 105 16.14 -7.28 24.61
C GLU A 105 15.67 -7.64 23.19
N PRO A 106 15.08 -8.83 22.91
CA PRO A 106 14.64 -9.10 21.55
C PRO A 106 13.59 -8.09 21.04
N LEU A 107 12.71 -7.64 21.92
CA LEU A 107 11.66 -6.68 21.58
C LEU A 107 12.20 -5.27 21.42
N MET A 108 13.16 -4.86 22.24
CA MET A 108 13.83 -3.56 22.13
C MET A 108 14.65 -3.46 20.86
N THR A 109 15.31 -4.54 20.46
CA THR A 109 16.05 -4.60 19.19
C THR A 109 15.11 -4.49 17.99
N LEU A 110 13.99 -5.21 18.01
CA LEU A 110 12.96 -5.11 16.97
C LEU A 110 12.41 -3.69 16.88
N GLU A 111 12.05 -3.09 17.99
CA GLU A 111 11.49 -1.73 18.07
C GLU A 111 12.45 -0.69 17.49
N SER A 112 13.73 -0.74 17.89
CA SER A 112 14.76 0.18 17.37
C SER A 112 14.92 0.05 15.86
N ALA A 113 14.97 -1.18 15.36
CA ALA A 113 15.05 -1.46 13.95
C ALA A 113 13.78 -1.01 13.20
N TYR A 114 12.61 -1.22 13.79
CA TYR A 114 11.33 -0.78 13.22
C TYR A 114 11.26 0.75 13.06
N PHE A 115 11.64 1.52 14.07
CA PHE A 115 11.67 2.97 13.97
C PHE A 115 12.69 3.45 12.94
N GLY A 116 13.84 2.81 12.85
CA GLY A 116 14.84 3.09 11.80
C GLY A 116 14.27 2.86 10.40
N ALA A 117 13.55 1.76 10.20
CA ALA A 117 12.90 1.46 8.94
C ALA A 117 11.77 2.45 8.62
N MET A 118 10.95 2.83 9.59
CA MET A 118 9.90 3.83 9.41
C MET A 118 10.47 5.19 8.97
N ASP A 119 11.60 5.61 9.54
CA ASP A 119 12.30 6.83 9.15
C ASP A 119 12.83 6.78 7.71
N ALA A 120 13.16 5.59 7.22
CA ALA A 120 13.70 5.37 5.88
C ALA A 120 12.60 5.22 4.81
N VAL A 121 11.34 5.06 5.18
CA VAL A 121 10.23 4.85 4.23
C VAL A 121 10.10 6.02 3.26
N THR A 122 10.04 5.72 1.98
CA THR A 122 9.84 6.68 0.88
C THR A 122 8.68 6.30 -0.03
N SER A 123 8.19 5.06 0.04
CA SER A 123 7.11 4.58 -0.83
C SER A 123 6.21 3.56 -0.15
N PHE A 124 5.02 3.43 -0.70
CA PHE A 124 4.03 2.45 -0.27
C PHE A 124 3.29 1.83 -1.46
N SER A 125 2.73 0.66 -1.23
CA SER A 125 1.75 0.05 -2.12
C SER A 125 0.76 -0.79 -1.32
N VAL A 126 -0.50 -0.79 -1.73
CA VAL A 126 -1.56 -1.60 -1.14
C VAL A 126 -2.08 -2.58 -2.18
N ASP A 127 -2.13 -3.85 -1.86
CA ASP A 127 -2.70 -4.90 -2.71
C ASP A 127 -3.75 -5.68 -1.91
N GLY A 128 -5.00 -5.29 -2.05
CA GLY A 128 -6.09 -5.87 -1.28
C GLY A 128 -5.90 -5.64 0.23
N VAL A 129 -5.59 -6.70 0.96
CA VAL A 129 -5.34 -6.66 2.42
C VAL A 129 -3.85 -6.57 2.78
N ALA A 130 -2.97 -6.46 1.80
CA ALA A 130 -1.53 -6.36 2.00
C ALA A 130 -1.04 -4.92 1.78
N LEU A 131 -0.27 -4.39 2.72
CA LEU A 131 0.42 -3.12 2.62
C LEU A 131 1.93 -3.37 2.65
N THR A 132 2.63 -2.76 1.72
CA THR A 132 4.10 -2.76 1.69
C THR A 132 4.61 -1.33 1.82
N LEU A 133 5.46 -1.09 2.79
CA LEU A 133 6.24 0.14 2.92
C LEU A 133 7.70 -0.16 2.58
N SER A 134 8.34 0.71 1.84
CA SER A 134 9.75 0.51 1.46
C SER A 134 10.54 1.81 1.38
N GLY A 135 11.84 1.70 1.60
CA GLY A 135 12.80 2.79 1.50
C GLY A 135 14.20 2.33 1.92
N ASP A 136 15.23 2.87 1.27
CA ASP A 136 16.65 2.58 1.55
C ASP A 136 17.02 1.07 1.60
N GLY A 137 16.33 0.26 0.76
CA GLY A 137 16.56 -1.18 0.72
C GLY A 137 15.86 -1.97 1.82
N GLU A 138 15.09 -1.31 2.65
CA GLU A 138 14.26 -1.92 3.70
C GLU A 138 12.82 -2.09 3.23
N THR A 139 12.15 -3.10 3.71
CA THR A 139 10.75 -3.40 3.38
C THR A 139 10.00 -3.84 4.63
N LEU A 140 8.84 -3.22 4.85
CA LEU A 140 7.90 -3.59 5.89
C LEU A 140 6.63 -4.10 5.23
N SER A 141 6.25 -5.33 5.53
CA SER A 141 5.03 -5.96 5.00
C SER A 141 3.99 -6.10 6.10
N TYR A 142 2.78 -5.69 5.79
CA TYR A 142 1.66 -5.69 6.73
C TYR A 142 0.43 -6.35 6.11
N THR A 143 -0.40 -6.90 6.97
CA THR A 143 -1.76 -7.31 6.63
C THR A 143 -2.78 -6.40 7.32
N ALA A 144 -3.86 -6.07 6.62
CA ALA A 144 -4.95 -5.30 7.19
C ALA A 144 -5.55 -6.03 8.40
N GLU A 145 -5.70 -5.32 9.52
CA GLU A 145 -6.42 -5.87 10.66
C GLU A 145 -7.88 -6.11 10.26
N SER A 146 -8.31 -7.37 10.29
CA SER A 146 -9.71 -7.70 10.07
C SER A 146 -10.53 -7.14 11.22
N GLY A 147 -11.29 -6.09 10.96
CA GLY A 147 -12.22 -5.52 11.92
C GLY A 147 -13.18 -6.59 12.43
N SER A 148 -13.20 -6.76 13.69
CA SER A 148 -14.14 -7.63 14.39
C SER A 148 -15.54 -7.04 14.37
#